data_9aecc7b15098f1bb7f9bfdd15e59bead
#
_entry.id   9aecc7b15098f1bb7f9bfdd15e59bead
#
_cell.length_a   1.000
_cell.length_b   1.000
_cell.length_c   1.000
_cell.angle_alpha   90.00
_cell.angle_beta   90.00
_cell.angle_gamma   90.00
#
_symmetry.space_group_name_H-M   'P 1'
#
loop_
_entity.id
_entity.type
_entity.pdbx_description
1 polymer ?
#
loop_
_entity_poly.entity_id
_entity_poly.type
_entity_poly.pdbx_seq_one_letter_code
_entity_poly.pdbx_strand_id
1 'polypeptide(L)'
;SGALTVHAYDQIETLLGQGTTGMEFEEQYPELDSLLVAVGGGGLIGGVASWYSNRIRIVGVEPEAAPTLTNALQAGKPVDSPAGGIAADSLAPKRVGELMFPIAQSAVERVVLVPDDAIVQAQELLWKTLRIVAEPGGAAAFAALLSRGYEPRAGERVGVLVCGGNTSATVRSL
;
A
#
# COMPACT_ATOMS: atom_id res chain seq x y z
N SER A 1 -25.52 -7.28 -19.75
CA SER A 1 -24.40 -7.27 -20.66
C SER A 1 -23.65 -8.58 -20.52
N GLY A 2 -23.23 -9.45 -20.78
CA GLY A 2 -22.42 -10.65 -20.44
C GLY A 2 -20.98 -10.33 -20.02
N ALA A 3 -20.77 -9.13 -19.47
CA ALA A 3 -19.46 -8.71 -19.00
C ALA A 3 -19.13 -9.37 -17.66
N LEU A 4 -17.90 -9.83 -17.51
CA LEU A 4 -17.38 -10.32 -16.24
C LEU A 4 -17.22 -9.16 -15.26
N THR A 5 -17.78 -9.27 -14.07
CA THR A 5 -17.56 -8.29 -13.01
C THR A 5 -16.26 -8.63 -12.27
N VAL A 6 -15.35 -7.66 -12.19
CA VAL A 6 -14.11 -7.77 -11.41
C VAL A 6 -14.16 -6.73 -10.31
N HIS A 7 -14.13 -7.18 -9.06
CA HIS A 7 -14.06 -6.26 -7.91
C HIS A 7 -12.63 -5.79 -7.70
N ALA A 8 -12.46 -4.50 -7.44
CA ALA A 8 -11.14 -3.88 -7.39
C ALA A 8 -10.21 -4.47 -6.30
N TYR A 9 -10.75 -5.00 -5.20
CA TYR A 9 -9.94 -5.50 -4.07
C TYR A 9 -10.57 -6.64 -3.26
N ASP A 10 -11.88 -6.88 -3.37
CA ASP A 10 -12.59 -7.87 -2.53
C ASP A 10 -13.13 -9.03 -3.36
N GLN A 11 -12.23 -9.77 -3.97
CA GLN A 11 -12.49 -10.95 -4.79
C GLN A 11 -11.26 -11.86 -4.77
N ILE A 12 -11.46 -13.17 -4.76
CA ILE A 12 -10.35 -14.14 -4.69
C ILE A 12 -9.39 -13.98 -5.85
N GLU A 13 -9.89 -13.83 -7.07
CA GLU A 13 -9.08 -13.66 -8.28
C GLU A 13 -8.24 -12.39 -8.22
N THR A 14 -8.78 -11.32 -7.63
CA THR A 14 -8.03 -10.08 -7.41
C THR A 14 -6.89 -10.31 -6.41
N LEU A 15 -7.14 -10.98 -5.29
CA LEU A 15 -6.11 -11.29 -4.30
C LEU A 15 -5.01 -12.18 -4.89
N LEU A 16 -5.38 -13.21 -5.66
CA LEU A 16 -4.43 -14.10 -6.35
C LEU A 16 -3.59 -13.31 -7.37
N GLY A 17 -4.23 -12.46 -8.18
CA GLY A 17 -3.55 -11.59 -9.13
C GLY A 17 -2.57 -10.63 -8.46
N GLN A 18 -2.97 -10.00 -7.35
CA GLN A 18 -2.09 -9.10 -6.59
C GLN A 18 -0.95 -9.86 -5.88
N GLY A 19 -1.13 -11.13 -5.56
CA GLY A 19 -0.09 -12.00 -5.02
C GLY A 19 1.09 -12.19 -5.98
N THR A 20 0.86 -12.11 -7.30
CA THR A 20 1.95 -12.17 -8.29
C THR A 20 2.94 -11.01 -8.18
N THR A 21 2.50 -9.85 -7.68
CA THR A 21 3.40 -8.74 -7.36
C THR A 21 4.40 -9.13 -6.26
N GLY A 22 3.91 -9.82 -5.21
CA GLY A 22 4.80 -10.33 -4.15
C GLY A 22 5.78 -11.39 -4.67
N MET A 23 5.31 -12.28 -5.54
CA MET A 23 6.13 -13.29 -6.21
C MET A 23 7.27 -12.64 -7.01
N GLU A 24 6.94 -11.67 -7.85
CA GLU A 24 7.93 -10.98 -8.67
C GLU A 24 8.94 -10.19 -7.84
N PHE A 25 8.51 -9.56 -6.74
CA PHE A 25 9.42 -8.91 -5.79
C PHE A 25 10.41 -9.90 -5.17
N GLU A 26 9.93 -11.07 -4.74
CA GLU A 26 10.79 -12.12 -4.18
C GLU A 26 11.78 -12.68 -5.20
N GLU A 27 11.34 -12.88 -6.45
CA GLU A 27 12.24 -13.31 -7.54
C GLU A 27 13.32 -12.29 -7.85
N GLN A 28 12.99 -10.99 -7.87
CA GLN A 28 13.92 -9.92 -8.16
C GLN A 28 14.85 -9.61 -6.98
N TYR A 29 14.37 -9.74 -5.74
CA TYR A 29 15.14 -9.47 -4.54
C TYR A 29 14.77 -10.40 -3.39
N PRO A 30 15.29 -11.64 -3.40
CA PRO A 30 14.91 -12.69 -2.44
C PRO A 30 15.37 -12.44 -0.99
N GLU A 31 16.23 -11.45 -0.80
CA GLU A 31 16.83 -11.16 0.50
C GLU A 31 16.14 -10.03 1.27
N LEU A 32 14.91 -9.66 0.92
CA LEU A 32 14.15 -8.64 1.66
C LEU A 32 13.84 -9.09 3.09
N ASP A 33 13.94 -8.14 4.02
CA ASP A 33 13.52 -8.33 5.41
C ASP A 33 12.11 -7.76 5.66
N SER A 34 11.74 -6.71 4.91
CA SER A 34 10.40 -6.09 4.97
C SER A 34 9.99 -5.45 3.65
N LEU A 35 8.68 -5.36 3.44
CA LEU A 35 8.08 -4.70 2.29
C LEU A 35 6.97 -3.74 2.73
N LEU A 36 7.10 -2.47 2.35
CA LEU A 36 6.11 -1.43 2.59
C LEU A 36 5.14 -1.36 1.42
N VAL A 37 3.85 -1.44 1.71
CA VAL A 37 2.77 -1.53 0.73
C VAL A 37 1.68 -0.52 1.05
N ALA A 38 1.32 0.34 0.10
CA ALA A 38 0.20 1.26 0.24
C ALA A 38 -1.13 0.51 0.36
N VAL A 39 -2.02 0.99 1.22
CA VAL A 39 -3.30 0.35 1.50
C VAL A 39 -4.45 1.29 1.19
N GLY A 40 -5.35 0.83 0.33
CA GLY A 40 -6.70 1.33 0.17
C GLY A 40 -7.70 0.26 0.61
N GLY A 41 -8.39 -0.40 -0.34
CA GLY A 41 -9.30 -1.52 -0.06
C GLY A 41 -8.62 -2.82 0.40
N GLY A 42 -7.31 -2.89 0.32
CA GLY A 42 -6.49 -3.97 0.84
C GLY A 42 -6.21 -5.12 -0.12
N GLY A 43 -6.71 -5.07 -1.36
CA GLY A 43 -6.46 -6.13 -2.34
C GLY A 43 -4.97 -6.36 -2.60
N LEU A 44 -4.20 -5.28 -2.82
CA LEU A 44 -2.77 -5.36 -3.08
C LEU A 44 -2.02 -5.94 -1.88
N ILE A 45 -2.16 -5.35 -0.71
CA ILE A 45 -1.45 -5.84 0.49
C ILE A 45 -1.91 -7.24 0.89
N GLY A 46 -3.20 -7.57 0.72
CA GLY A 46 -3.72 -8.91 0.98
C GLY A 46 -3.11 -9.96 0.08
N GLY A 47 -2.99 -9.70 -1.22
CA GLY A 47 -2.33 -10.58 -2.17
C GLY A 47 -0.84 -10.75 -1.86
N VAL A 48 -0.11 -9.65 -1.67
CA VAL A 48 1.32 -9.66 -1.31
C VAL A 48 1.56 -10.39 0.01
N ALA A 49 0.77 -10.11 1.05
CA ALA A 49 0.89 -10.75 2.35
C ALA A 49 0.61 -12.27 2.28
N SER A 50 -0.37 -12.67 1.47
CA SER A 50 -0.66 -14.08 1.21
C SER A 50 0.53 -14.79 0.56
N TRP A 51 1.16 -14.16 -0.43
CA TRP A 51 2.34 -14.71 -1.09
C TRP A 51 3.49 -14.94 -0.10
N TYR A 52 3.85 -13.91 0.65
CA TYR A 52 4.98 -14.01 1.57
C TYR A 52 4.70 -14.89 2.78
N SER A 53 3.45 -15.02 3.21
CA SER A 53 3.04 -15.92 4.30
C SER A 53 3.99 -15.85 5.51
N ASN A 54 4.22 -14.64 5.99
CA ASN A 54 5.10 -14.30 7.13
C ASN A 54 6.62 -14.60 6.93
N ARG A 55 7.09 -14.87 5.71
CA ARG A 55 8.52 -15.04 5.43
C ARG A 55 9.31 -13.73 5.55
N ILE A 56 8.66 -12.60 5.32
CA ILE A 56 9.19 -11.25 5.58
C ILE A 56 8.14 -10.42 6.30
N ARG A 57 8.51 -9.26 6.82
CA ARG A 57 7.55 -8.32 7.41
C ARG A 57 6.81 -7.55 6.32
N ILE A 58 5.50 -7.63 6.30
CA ILE A 58 4.65 -6.79 5.46
C ILE A 58 4.11 -5.65 6.30
N VAL A 59 4.36 -4.43 5.86
CA VAL A 59 3.93 -3.20 6.55
C VAL A 59 2.98 -2.43 5.64
N GLY A 60 1.77 -2.23 6.11
CA GLY A 60 0.78 -1.39 5.42
C GLY A 60 1.09 0.09 5.63
N VAL A 61 0.83 0.91 4.61
CA VAL A 61 0.95 2.37 4.71
C VAL A 61 -0.35 3.00 4.24
N GLU A 62 -0.95 3.83 5.08
CA GLU A 62 -2.19 4.55 4.78
C GLU A 62 -2.02 6.05 4.98
N PRO A 63 -2.73 6.90 4.21
CA PRO A 63 -2.85 8.32 4.53
C PRO A 63 -3.57 8.51 5.89
N GLU A 64 -3.14 9.47 6.69
CA GLU A 64 -3.82 9.83 7.95
C GLU A 64 -5.30 10.18 7.73
N ALA A 65 -5.63 10.75 6.56
CA ALA A 65 -6.99 11.12 6.19
C ALA A 65 -7.87 9.94 5.72
N ALA A 66 -7.29 8.75 5.54
CA ALA A 66 -7.99 7.54 5.09
C ALA A 66 -7.44 6.27 5.78
N PRO A 67 -7.55 6.15 7.12
CA PRO A 67 -6.96 5.06 7.90
C PRO A 67 -7.87 3.81 7.93
N THR A 68 -8.20 3.28 6.76
CA THR A 68 -9.27 2.28 6.59
C THR A 68 -8.92 0.93 7.22
N LEU A 69 -7.72 0.40 6.93
CA LEU A 69 -7.23 -0.85 7.52
C LEU A 69 -6.88 -0.67 9.01
N THR A 70 -6.30 0.47 9.38
CA THR A 70 -6.00 0.80 10.78
C THR A 70 -7.26 0.72 11.63
N ASN A 71 -8.35 1.36 11.20
CA ASN A 71 -9.63 1.34 11.92
C ASN A 71 -10.24 -0.07 11.96
N ALA A 72 -10.14 -0.82 10.86
CA ALA A 72 -10.61 -2.19 10.80
C ALA A 72 -9.87 -3.11 11.77
N LEU A 73 -8.53 -3.01 11.84
CA LEU A 73 -7.71 -3.80 12.76
C LEU A 73 -8.01 -3.44 14.23
N GLN A 74 -8.19 -2.15 14.55
CA GLN A 74 -8.60 -1.71 15.89
C GLN A 74 -9.99 -2.23 16.29
N ALA A 75 -10.92 -2.26 15.34
CA ALA A 75 -12.28 -2.77 15.56
C ALA A 75 -12.39 -4.30 15.55
N GLY A 76 -11.35 -5.01 15.10
CA GLY A 76 -11.36 -6.46 14.90
C GLY A 76 -12.25 -6.93 13.75
N LYS A 77 -12.73 -6.03 12.90
CA LYS A 77 -13.60 -6.29 11.74
C LYS A 77 -13.56 -5.12 10.75
N PRO A 78 -13.89 -5.32 9.47
CA PRO A 78 -14.09 -4.23 8.54
C PRO A 78 -15.14 -3.23 9.05
N VAL A 79 -14.78 -1.94 9.10
CA VAL A 79 -15.65 -0.83 9.53
C VAL A 79 -15.53 0.33 8.56
N ASP A 80 -16.54 1.19 8.52
CA ASP A 80 -16.49 2.41 7.73
C ASP A 80 -15.50 3.40 8.33
N SER A 81 -14.70 4.01 7.46
CA SER A 81 -13.65 4.94 7.82
C SER A 81 -13.77 6.24 7.03
N PRO A 82 -13.17 7.33 7.52
CA PRO A 82 -13.00 8.53 6.72
C PRO A 82 -12.31 8.22 5.39
N ALA A 83 -12.65 8.99 4.37
CA ALA A 83 -12.10 8.86 3.02
C ALA A 83 -11.73 10.26 2.52
N GLY A 84 -10.46 10.63 2.63
CA GLY A 84 -9.99 11.98 2.31
C GLY A 84 -8.50 12.01 1.98
N GLY A 85 -7.95 13.23 1.93
CA GLY A 85 -6.53 13.47 1.62
C GLY A 85 -6.23 13.44 0.13
N ILE A 86 -4.96 13.71 -0.20
CA ILE A 86 -4.50 13.82 -1.61
C ILE A 86 -4.51 12.49 -2.35
N ALA A 87 -4.47 11.36 -1.64
CA ALA A 87 -4.51 10.01 -2.20
C ALA A 87 -5.93 9.41 -2.25
N ALA A 88 -6.98 10.22 -2.06
CA ALA A 88 -8.36 9.75 -1.99
C ALA A 88 -8.82 8.99 -3.23
N ASP A 89 -8.36 9.36 -4.42
CA ASP A 89 -8.74 8.71 -5.67
C ASP A 89 -8.32 7.23 -5.75
N SER A 90 -7.27 6.84 -5.02
CA SER A 90 -6.72 5.49 -5.06
C SER A 90 -6.70 4.75 -3.71
N LEU A 91 -6.59 5.48 -2.59
CA LEU A 91 -6.41 4.87 -1.25
C LEU A 91 -7.54 5.19 -0.25
N ALA A 92 -8.68 5.71 -0.67
CA ALA A 92 -9.74 6.09 0.26
C ALA A 92 -11.08 5.35 0.02
N PRO A 93 -11.13 4.01 0.01
CA PRO A 93 -12.40 3.32 0.08
C PRO A 93 -13.00 3.50 1.49
N LYS A 94 -14.32 3.46 1.60
CA LYS A 94 -14.99 3.56 2.89
C LYS A 94 -14.68 2.40 3.83
N ARG A 95 -14.32 1.23 3.28
CA ARG A 95 -14.13 0.00 4.04
C ARG A 95 -13.13 -0.92 3.33
N VAL A 96 -12.32 -1.65 4.08
CA VAL A 96 -11.48 -2.72 3.55
C VAL A 96 -12.32 -3.92 3.11
N GLY A 97 -11.75 -4.74 2.23
CA GLY A 97 -12.37 -5.98 1.78
C GLY A 97 -12.55 -7.00 2.91
N GLU A 98 -13.65 -7.74 2.86
CA GLU A 98 -13.95 -8.81 3.83
C GLU A 98 -12.98 -10.00 3.65
N LEU A 99 -12.61 -10.33 2.41
CA LEU A 99 -11.71 -11.46 2.11
C LEU A 99 -10.27 -11.20 2.52
N MET A 100 -9.78 -9.96 2.37
CA MET A 100 -8.41 -9.60 2.71
C MET A 100 -8.21 -9.38 4.21
N PHE A 101 -9.27 -9.04 4.96
CA PHE A 101 -9.15 -8.66 6.36
C PHE A 101 -8.52 -9.75 7.24
N PRO A 102 -8.97 -11.04 7.22
CA PRO A 102 -8.30 -12.10 7.99
C PRO A 102 -6.85 -12.32 7.57
N ILE A 103 -6.51 -12.09 6.30
CA ILE A 103 -5.12 -12.13 5.83
C ILE A 103 -4.31 -11.01 6.48
N ALA A 104 -4.84 -9.79 6.49
CA ALA A 104 -4.18 -8.66 7.13
C ALA A 104 -3.97 -8.89 8.64
N GLN A 105 -4.97 -9.42 9.33
CA GLN A 105 -4.84 -9.75 10.76
C GLN A 105 -3.73 -10.75 11.07
N SER A 106 -3.45 -11.67 10.14
CA SER A 106 -2.49 -12.76 10.36
C SER A 106 -1.10 -12.49 9.80
N ALA A 107 -0.98 -11.66 8.73
CA ALA A 107 0.23 -11.56 7.94
C ALA A 107 0.72 -10.11 7.69
N VAL A 108 -0.01 -9.09 8.14
CA VAL A 108 0.47 -7.71 8.14
C VAL A 108 0.99 -7.38 9.54
N GLU A 109 2.28 -7.05 9.66
CA GLU A 109 2.90 -6.78 10.97
C GLU A 109 2.29 -5.55 11.64
N ARG A 110 2.12 -4.48 10.88
CA ARG A 110 1.52 -3.22 11.34
C ARG A 110 1.10 -2.34 10.18
N VAL A 111 0.35 -1.30 10.48
CA VAL A 111 0.03 -0.22 9.55
C VAL A 111 0.65 1.09 10.05
N VAL A 112 1.24 1.85 9.15
CA VAL A 112 1.83 3.17 9.37
C VAL A 112 0.94 4.21 8.73
N LEU A 113 0.61 5.26 9.45
CA LEU A 113 -0.10 6.42 8.92
C LEU A 113 0.90 7.48 8.48
N VAL A 114 0.65 8.09 7.33
CA VAL A 114 1.51 9.14 6.75
C VAL A 114 0.69 10.40 6.43
N PRO A 115 1.23 11.60 6.71
CA PRO A 115 0.56 12.84 6.36
C PRO A 115 0.69 13.14 4.86
N ASP A 116 -0.24 13.93 4.33
CA ASP A 116 -0.30 14.29 2.92
C ASP A 116 0.98 14.99 2.40
N ASP A 117 1.61 15.83 3.21
CA ASP A 117 2.86 16.50 2.86
C ASP A 117 4.04 15.53 2.66
N ALA A 118 4.11 14.45 3.44
CA ALA A 118 5.11 13.40 3.23
C ALA A 118 4.87 12.63 1.93
N ILE A 119 3.61 12.45 1.52
CA ILE A 119 3.27 11.84 0.22
C ILE A 119 3.72 12.75 -0.93
N VAL A 120 3.49 14.06 -0.84
CA VAL A 120 3.98 15.03 -1.83
C VAL A 120 5.50 14.99 -1.92
N GLN A 121 6.20 15.00 -0.78
CA GLN A 121 7.66 14.90 -0.74
C GLN A 121 8.16 13.59 -1.38
N ALA A 122 7.45 12.49 -1.15
CA ALA A 122 7.78 11.21 -1.77
C ALA A 122 7.64 11.26 -3.31
N GLN A 123 6.55 11.85 -3.83
CA GLN A 123 6.38 12.04 -5.27
C GLN A 123 7.52 12.87 -5.88
N GLU A 124 7.86 13.99 -5.23
CA GLU A 124 8.94 14.85 -5.69
C GLU A 124 10.29 14.13 -5.69
N LEU A 125 10.61 13.41 -4.62
CA LEU A 125 11.89 12.72 -4.49
C LEU A 125 12.03 11.56 -5.50
N LEU A 126 10.95 10.79 -5.71
CA LEU A 126 10.88 9.76 -6.75
C LEU A 126 11.18 10.35 -8.13
N TRP A 127 10.58 11.50 -8.44
CA TRP A 127 10.86 12.18 -9.70
C TRP A 127 12.28 12.74 -9.76
N LYS A 128 12.72 13.49 -8.76
CA LYS A 128 14.03 14.15 -8.73
C LYS A 128 15.18 13.15 -8.86
N THR A 129 15.05 12.00 -8.19
CA THR A 129 16.15 11.03 -8.06
C THR A 129 16.09 9.95 -9.12
N LEU A 130 14.89 9.38 -9.34
CA LEU A 130 14.71 8.18 -10.16
C LEU A 130 13.96 8.45 -11.47
N ARG A 131 13.42 9.65 -11.67
CA ARG A 131 12.55 10.01 -12.81
C ARG A 131 11.28 9.16 -12.86
N ILE A 132 10.81 8.71 -11.72
CA ILE A 132 9.55 7.96 -11.60
C ILE A 132 8.43 8.96 -11.31
N VAL A 133 7.40 8.95 -12.17
CA VAL A 133 6.13 9.65 -11.93
C VAL A 133 5.22 8.71 -11.16
N ALA A 134 4.91 9.05 -9.92
CA ALA A 134 3.97 8.30 -9.09
C ALA A 134 2.76 9.16 -8.75
N GLU A 135 1.57 8.55 -8.76
CA GLU A 135 0.39 9.16 -8.16
C GLU A 135 0.51 9.20 -6.63
N PRO A 136 -0.29 10.02 -5.91
CA PRO A 136 -0.19 10.09 -4.44
C PRO A 136 -0.26 8.72 -3.77
N GLY A 137 -1.22 7.87 -4.15
CA GLY A 137 -1.33 6.51 -3.61
C GLY A 137 -0.14 5.63 -3.94
N GLY A 138 0.43 5.78 -5.14
CA GLY A 138 1.64 5.05 -5.56
C GLY A 138 2.89 5.43 -4.77
N ALA A 139 2.96 6.68 -4.27
CA ALA A 139 4.08 7.20 -3.49
C ALA A 139 3.93 6.99 -1.97
N ALA A 140 2.74 6.64 -1.48
CA ALA A 140 2.42 6.58 -0.06
C ALA A 140 3.35 5.63 0.72
N ALA A 141 3.68 4.46 0.15
CA ALA A 141 4.59 3.53 0.81
C ALA A 141 5.98 4.14 1.06
N PHE A 142 6.48 4.94 0.13
CA PHE A 142 7.76 5.64 0.29
C PHE A 142 7.69 6.77 1.32
N ALA A 143 6.54 7.43 1.45
CA ALA A 143 6.31 8.48 2.43
C ALA A 143 6.53 7.99 3.87
N ALA A 144 6.30 6.71 4.17
CA ALA A 144 6.53 6.13 5.49
C ALA A 144 7.99 6.22 5.95
N LEU A 145 8.95 6.11 5.02
CA LEU A 145 10.37 6.30 5.32
C LEU A 145 10.71 7.78 5.53
N LEU A 146 10.15 8.67 4.71
CA LEU A 146 10.43 10.10 4.76
C LEU A 146 9.87 10.77 6.02
N SER A 147 8.67 10.38 6.42
CA SER A 147 8.02 10.86 7.65
C SER A 147 8.57 10.23 8.93
N ARG A 148 9.48 9.24 8.81
CA ARG A 148 9.94 8.38 9.90
C ARG A 148 8.83 7.57 10.59
N GLY A 149 7.68 7.43 9.96
CA GLY A 149 6.63 6.50 10.40
C GLY A 149 7.10 5.05 10.37
N TYR A 150 8.02 4.75 9.47
CA TYR A 150 8.78 3.49 9.46
C TYR A 150 10.28 3.80 9.56
N GLU A 151 10.89 3.35 10.64
CA GLU A 151 12.35 3.43 10.83
C GLU A 151 12.95 2.03 10.67
N PRO A 152 13.76 1.80 9.61
CA PRO A 152 14.44 0.52 9.42
C PRO A 152 15.37 0.18 10.57
N ARG A 153 15.47 -1.10 10.93
CA ARG A 153 16.48 -1.61 11.85
C ARG A 153 17.86 -1.57 11.21
N ALA A 154 18.90 -1.57 12.02
CA ALA A 154 20.27 -1.62 11.51
C ALA A 154 20.46 -2.86 10.60
N GLY A 155 20.87 -2.62 9.35
CA GLY A 155 21.09 -3.68 8.36
C GLY A 155 19.82 -4.25 7.71
N GLU A 156 18.66 -3.73 8.02
CA GLU A 156 17.40 -4.16 7.42
C GLU A 156 17.30 -3.79 5.94
N ARG A 157 16.95 -4.75 5.10
CA ARG A 157 16.68 -4.58 3.66
C ARG A 157 15.19 -4.35 3.47
N VAL A 158 14.84 -3.10 3.21
CA VAL A 158 13.46 -2.65 3.09
C VAL A 158 13.10 -2.46 1.62
N GLY A 159 12.09 -3.20 1.15
CA GLY A 159 11.44 -2.95 -0.12
C GLY A 159 10.33 -1.90 0.03
N VAL A 160 10.16 -1.08 -1.00
CA VAL A 160 9.06 -0.12 -1.10
C VAL A 160 8.33 -0.35 -2.41
N LEU A 161 7.06 -0.67 -2.34
CA LEU A 161 6.24 -0.88 -3.54
C LEU A 161 5.67 0.46 -4.03
N VAL A 162 6.20 0.97 -5.15
CA VAL A 162 5.63 2.11 -5.88
C VAL A 162 4.60 1.56 -6.87
N CYS A 163 3.31 1.64 -6.52
CA CYS A 163 2.27 0.81 -7.14
C CYS A 163 1.35 1.54 -8.13
N GLY A 164 1.57 2.82 -8.42
CA GLY A 164 0.69 3.53 -9.34
C GLY A 164 1.27 4.84 -9.88
N GLY A 165 0.92 5.15 -11.13
CA GLY A 165 1.33 6.37 -11.83
C GLY A 165 0.18 7.02 -12.60
N ASN A 166 -1.07 6.70 -12.27
CA ASN A 166 -2.27 7.24 -12.93
C ASN A 166 -2.55 8.67 -12.45
N THR A 167 -1.73 9.61 -12.88
CA THR A 167 -1.84 11.01 -12.47
C THR A 167 -1.76 11.93 -13.67
N SER A 168 -2.56 12.99 -13.67
CA SER A 168 -2.45 14.12 -14.58
C SER A 168 -1.52 15.22 -14.05
N ALA A 169 -0.89 15.02 -12.91
CA ALA A 169 0.06 15.98 -12.35
C ALA A 169 1.19 16.18 -13.37
N THR A 170 1.14 17.29 -14.08
CA THR A 170 2.31 17.81 -14.77
C THR A 170 3.39 17.97 -13.71
N VAL A 171 4.58 17.48 -13.99
CA VAL A 171 5.78 17.80 -13.23
C VAL A 171 5.85 19.32 -13.20
N ARG A 172 5.25 19.92 -12.19
CA ARG A 172 5.34 21.37 -12.01
C ARG A 172 6.79 21.65 -11.70
N SER A 173 7.42 22.30 -12.68
CA SER A 173 8.72 22.98 -12.62
C SER A 173 9.42 22.82 -11.27
N LEU A 174 10.36 21.96 -11.27
CA LEU A 174 11.43 21.84 -10.31
C LEU A 174 12.40 23.01 -10.47
#